data_1941c5a06a71619e9de084cb96c9fa07
#
_entry.id   1941c5a06a71619e9de084cb96c9fa07
#
_cell.length_a   1.000
_cell.length_b   1.000
_cell.length_c   1.000
_cell.angle_alpha   90.00
_cell.angle_beta   90.00
_cell.angle_gamma   90.00
#
_symmetry.space_group_name_H-M   'P 1'
#
loop_
_entity.id
_entity.type
_entity.pdbx_description
1 polymer ?
#
loop_
_entity_poly.entity_id
_entity_poly.type
_entity_poly.pdbx_seq_one_letter_code
_entity_poly.pdbx_strand_id
1 'polypeptide(L)'
;MKKILFVIGSLRKQSFNREVSELAKGLLQHKAEVTELNYSDVPMMNQDIEFPAPKAVAAVRRAVADADGVWIFSPEYNYSYPGHVKNLIDWLSRPVDPADRTAPTVLVGKKFTLTGAGGKLATAGCRKQLTTLLTVLKADVMVEGQTGIALNL
;
A
#
# COMPACT_ATOMS: atom_id res chain seq x y z
N MET A 1 -15.41 -2.30 15.00
CA MET A 1 -13.96 -2.62 14.92
C MET A 1 -13.32 -1.70 13.89
N LYS A 2 -12.03 -1.43 14.01
CA LYS A 2 -11.27 -0.69 12.99
C LYS A 2 -11.12 -1.52 11.72
N LYS A 3 -11.20 -0.87 10.56
CA LYS A 3 -11.03 -1.48 9.25
C LYS A 3 -9.60 -1.29 8.77
N ILE A 4 -8.86 -2.37 8.59
CA ILE A 4 -7.48 -2.34 8.12
C ILE A 4 -7.40 -2.96 6.74
N LEU A 5 -6.90 -2.19 5.79
CA LEU A 5 -6.69 -2.64 4.42
C LEU A 5 -5.25 -3.16 4.27
N PHE A 6 -5.10 -4.42 3.90
CA PHE A 6 -3.80 -5.02 3.59
C PHE A 6 -3.48 -4.84 2.11
N VAL A 7 -2.28 -4.37 1.83
CA VAL A 7 -1.73 -4.29 0.47
C VAL A 7 -0.51 -5.19 0.39
N ILE A 8 -0.59 -6.23 -0.45
CA ILE A 8 0.50 -7.16 -0.65
C ILE A 8 1.36 -6.68 -1.83
N GLY A 9 2.59 -6.28 -1.55
CA GLY A 9 3.50 -5.70 -2.52
C GLY A 9 4.18 -6.70 -3.45
N SER A 10 3.79 -7.97 -3.42
CA SER A 10 4.30 -9.01 -4.31
C SER A 10 3.16 -9.68 -5.06
N LEU A 11 3.27 -9.78 -6.38
CA LEU A 11 2.31 -10.48 -7.22
C LEU A 11 2.58 -11.99 -7.31
N ARG A 12 3.70 -12.46 -6.75
CA ARG A 12 4.04 -13.88 -6.71
C ARG A 12 3.08 -14.65 -5.80
N LYS A 13 2.53 -15.77 -6.27
CA LYS A 13 1.56 -16.58 -5.50
C LYS A 13 2.11 -17.07 -4.16
N GLN A 14 3.36 -17.55 -4.14
CA GLN A 14 4.07 -18.02 -2.94
C GLN A 14 5.01 -16.93 -2.41
N SER A 15 4.46 -15.76 -2.11
CA SER A 15 5.23 -14.64 -1.59
C SER A 15 5.41 -14.75 -0.08
N PHE A 16 6.63 -14.57 0.41
CA PHE A 16 6.91 -14.46 1.84
C PHE A 16 6.14 -13.29 2.48
N ASN A 17 5.96 -12.20 1.75
CA ASN A 17 5.20 -11.05 2.24
C ASN A 17 3.71 -11.37 2.38
N ARG A 18 3.18 -12.27 1.55
CA ARG A 18 1.82 -12.81 1.73
C ARG A 18 1.74 -13.68 2.98
N GLU A 19 2.71 -14.57 3.21
CA GLU A 19 2.73 -15.40 4.42
C GLU A 19 2.77 -14.53 5.69
N VAL A 20 3.59 -13.49 5.70
CA VAL A 20 3.65 -12.53 6.82
C VAL A 20 2.32 -11.80 7.00
N SER A 21 1.64 -11.43 5.91
CA SER A 21 0.33 -10.79 5.99
C SER A 21 -0.74 -11.72 6.60
N GLU A 22 -0.71 -13.01 6.28
CA GLU A 22 -1.63 -13.99 6.85
C GLU A 22 -1.38 -14.19 8.36
N LEU A 23 -0.12 -14.20 8.79
CA LEU A 23 0.22 -14.21 10.23
C LEU A 23 -0.32 -12.96 10.93
N ALA A 24 -0.10 -11.78 10.35
CA ALA A 24 -0.61 -10.53 10.89
C ALA A 24 -2.15 -10.51 10.97
N LYS A 25 -2.82 -11.03 9.95
CA LYS A 25 -4.27 -11.18 9.94
C LYS A 25 -4.78 -12.05 11.08
N GLY A 26 -4.10 -13.17 11.35
CA GLY A 26 -4.39 -14.04 12.49
C GLY A 26 -4.25 -13.32 13.83
N LEU A 27 -3.21 -12.49 14.01
CA LEU A 27 -2.99 -11.71 15.23
C LEU A 27 -4.04 -10.59 15.44
N LEU A 28 -4.66 -10.14 14.36
CA LEU A 28 -5.71 -9.12 14.39
C LEU A 28 -7.12 -9.70 14.55
N GLN A 29 -7.27 -11.02 14.56
CA GLN A 29 -8.55 -11.68 14.75
C GLN A 29 -9.24 -11.16 16.02
N HIS A 30 -10.51 -10.77 15.91
CA HIS A 30 -11.31 -10.14 16.97
C HIS A 30 -10.86 -8.72 17.41
N LYS A 31 -9.82 -8.14 16.81
CA LYS A 31 -9.31 -6.80 17.12
C LYS A 31 -9.61 -5.79 16.01
N ALA A 32 -9.57 -6.23 14.76
CA ALA A 32 -9.85 -5.41 13.59
C ALA A 32 -10.51 -6.22 12.49
N GLU A 33 -11.24 -5.53 11.62
CA GLU A 33 -11.72 -6.08 10.36
C GLU A 33 -10.62 -5.91 9.31
N VAL A 34 -10.11 -7.01 8.78
CA VAL A 34 -9.02 -7.01 7.80
C VAL A 34 -9.55 -7.38 6.43
N THR A 35 -9.29 -6.53 5.43
CA THR A 35 -9.55 -6.81 4.02
C THR A 35 -8.26 -6.71 3.22
N GLU A 36 -8.14 -7.46 2.13
CA GLU A 36 -6.99 -7.39 1.21
C GLU A 36 -7.38 -6.61 -0.04
N LEU A 37 -6.51 -5.70 -0.47
CA LEU A 37 -6.70 -4.93 -1.69
C LEU A 37 -6.35 -5.77 -2.92
N ASN A 38 -7.32 -5.98 -3.79
CA ASN A 38 -7.04 -6.47 -5.15
C ASN A 38 -6.76 -5.27 -6.05
N TYR A 39 -5.54 -5.19 -6.58
CA TYR A 39 -5.12 -4.13 -7.50
C TYR A 39 -4.39 -4.67 -8.75
N SER A 40 -4.54 -5.97 -9.03
CA SER A 40 -3.93 -6.63 -10.19
C SER A 40 -4.40 -6.05 -11.53
N ASP A 41 -5.61 -5.53 -11.59
CA ASP A 41 -6.22 -4.98 -12.80
C ASP A 41 -6.03 -3.45 -12.94
N VAL A 42 -5.32 -2.83 -12.01
CA VAL A 42 -5.01 -1.40 -12.08
C VAL A 42 -4.02 -1.16 -13.22
N PRO A 43 -4.40 -0.39 -14.26
CA PRO A 43 -3.51 -0.13 -15.39
C PRO A 43 -2.31 0.72 -14.97
N MET A 44 -1.28 0.77 -15.80
CA MET A 44 -0.21 1.73 -15.62
C MET A 44 -0.79 3.14 -15.66
N MET A 45 -0.34 4.00 -14.71
CA MET A 45 -0.82 5.38 -14.61
C MET A 45 -0.55 6.12 -15.91
N ASN A 46 -1.63 6.67 -16.47
CA ASN A 46 -1.61 7.47 -17.68
C ASN A 46 -2.69 8.56 -17.57
N GLN A 47 -2.30 9.80 -17.76
CA GLN A 47 -3.22 10.94 -17.67
C GLN A 47 -4.30 10.93 -18.76
N ASP A 48 -4.05 10.30 -19.91
CA ASP A 48 -5.04 10.20 -20.99
C ASP A 48 -6.29 9.39 -20.59
N ILE A 49 -6.16 8.52 -19.58
CA ILE A 49 -7.26 7.71 -19.06
C ILE A 49 -7.64 8.08 -17.61
N GLU A 50 -7.19 9.25 -17.15
CA GLU A 50 -7.42 9.68 -15.76
C GLU A 50 -8.91 9.98 -15.49
N PHE A 51 -9.62 10.52 -16.47
CA PHE A 51 -11.02 10.92 -16.33
C PHE A 51 -11.86 10.51 -17.57
N PRO A 52 -12.94 9.71 -17.38
CA PRO A 52 -13.32 9.03 -16.13
C PRO A 52 -12.29 7.98 -15.73
N ALA A 53 -12.05 7.84 -14.42
CA ALA A 53 -11.08 6.87 -13.93
C ALA A 53 -11.47 5.44 -14.29
N PRO A 54 -10.50 4.57 -14.67
CA PRO A 54 -10.76 3.15 -14.86
C PRO A 54 -11.46 2.54 -13.63
N LYS A 55 -12.33 1.57 -13.84
CA LYS A 55 -13.10 0.93 -12.75
C LYS A 55 -12.20 0.37 -11.65
N ALA A 56 -11.07 -0.24 -12.01
CA ALA A 56 -10.10 -0.77 -11.05
C ALA A 56 -9.48 0.36 -10.20
N VAL A 57 -9.20 1.52 -10.79
CA VAL A 57 -8.68 2.71 -10.07
C VAL A 57 -9.74 3.25 -9.10
N ALA A 58 -10.98 3.38 -9.56
CA ALA A 58 -12.08 3.81 -8.69
C ALA A 58 -12.29 2.86 -7.51
N ALA A 59 -12.16 1.54 -7.74
CA ALA A 59 -12.29 0.53 -6.70
C ALA A 59 -11.19 0.62 -5.64
N VAL A 60 -9.91 0.77 -6.04
CA VAL A 60 -8.80 0.89 -5.07
C VAL A 60 -8.86 2.21 -4.29
N ARG A 61 -9.27 3.32 -4.91
CA ARG A 61 -9.51 4.59 -4.21
C ARG A 61 -10.58 4.44 -3.12
N ARG A 62 -11.69 3.78 -3.45
CA ARG A 62 -12.77 3.54 -2.49
C ARG A 62 -12.32 2.66 -1.33
N ALA A 63 -11.60 1.57 -1.62
CA ALA A 63 -11.08 0.68 -0.58
C ALA A 63 -10.16 1.42 0.38
N VAL A 64 -9.28 2.30 -0.12
CA VAL A 64 -8.40 3.12 0.73
C VAL A 64 -9.21 4.16 1.51
N ALA A 65 -10.19 4.81 0.87
CA ALA A 65 -11.04 5.80 1.55
C ALA A 65 -11.82 5.19 2.73
N ASP A 66 -12.38 3.99 2.54
CA ASP A 66 -13.22 3.30 3.53
C ASP A 66 -12.43 2.67 4.68
N ALA A 67 -11.12 2.48 4.53
CA ALA A 67 -10.27 1.91 5.57
C ALA A 67 -9.86 2.96 6.62
N ASP A 68 -9.78 2.55 7.89
CA ASP A 68 -9.19 3.36 8.97
C ASP A 68 -7.67 3.45 8.86
N GLY A 69 -7.04 2.41 8.31
CA GLY A 69 -5.60 2.36 8.06
C GLY A 69 -5.24 1.35 6.97
N VAL A 70 -4.06 1.54 6.41
CA VAL A 70 -3.51 0.69 5.35
C VAL A 70 -2.18 0.09 5.83
N TRP A 71 -2.04 -1.21 5.69
CA TRP A 71 -0.81 -1.93 6.02
C TRP A 71 -0.23 -2.56 4.76
N ILE A 72 0.94 -2.09 4.35
CA ILE A 72 1.64 -2.60 3.16
C ILE A 72 2.66 -3.64 3.59
N PHE A 73 2.58 -4.83 2.98
CA PHE A 73 3.54 -5.92 3.11
C PHE A 73 4.33 -6.01 1.82
N SER A 74 5.57 -5.50 1.80
CA SER A 74 6.31 -5.32 0.55
C SER A 74 7.68 -6.00 0.56
N PRO A 75 8.03 -6.72 -0.52
CA PRO A 75 9.40 -7.08 -0.78
C PRO A 75 10.22 -5.84 -1.16
N GLU A 76 11.53 -6.00 -1.17
CA GLU A 76 12.47 -5.01 -1.68
C GLU A 76 12.99 -5.45 -3.05
N TYR A 77 12.81 -4.61 -4.05
CA TYR A 77 13.36 -4.80 -5.39
C TYR A 77 14.39 -3.70 -5.67
N ASN A 78 15.65 -4.09 -5.84
CA ASN A 78 16.74 -3.15 -6.11
C ASN A 78 16.79 -1.99 -5.08
N TYR A 79 16.74 -2.32 -3.80
CA TYR A 79 16.75 -1.36 -2.66
C TYR A 79 15.54 -0.42 -2.59
N SER A 80 14.47 -0.71 -3.32
CA SER A 80 13.28 0.12 -3.41
C SER A 80 11.99 -0.71 -3.35
N TYR A 81 10.86 -0.04 -3.48
CA TYR A 81 9.55 -0.67 -3.58
C TYR A 81 9.30 -1.20 -5.00
N PRO A 82 8.45 -2.23 -5.14
CA PRO A 82 8.07 -2.77 -6.44
C PRO A 82 7.37 -1.74 -7.33
N GLY A 83 7.56 -1.83 -8.65
CA GLY A 83 6.97 -0.90 -9.61
C GLY A 83 5.45 -0.84 -9.58
N HIS A 84 4.79 -1.98 -9.37
CA HIS A 84 3.32 -2.03 -9.26
C HIS A 84 2.79 -1.38 -7.96
N VAL A 85 3.55 -1.39 -6.88
CA VAL A 85 3.22 -0.62 -5.65
C VAL A 85 3.34 0.87 -5.92
N LYS A 86 4.41 1.30 -6.62
CA LYS A 86 4.55 2.69 -7.05
C LYS A 86 3.39 3.12 -7.93
N ASN A 87 3.02 2.30 -8.91
CA ASN A 87 1.89 2.57 -9.79
C ASN A 87 0.57 2.74 -9.03
N LEU A 88 0.31 1.88 -8.06
CA LEU A 88 -0.87 2.01 -7.19
C LEU A 88 -0.87 3.36 -6.46
N ILE A 89 0.27 3.74 -5.85
CA ILE A 89 0.39 5.00 -5.11
C ILE A 89 0.25 6.20 -6.06
N ASP A 90 0.78 6.14 -7.27
CA ASP A 90 0.62 7.19 -8.27
C ASP A 90 -0.85 7.44 -8.60
N TRP A 91 -1.65 6.39 -8.79
CA TRP A 91 -3.09 6.53 -8.98
C TRP A 91 -3.81 7.09 -7.75
N LEU A 92 -3.44 6.64 -6.55
CA LEU A 92 -4.04 7.11 -5.29
C LEU A 92 -3.71 8.57 -4.97
N SER A 93 -2.60 9.08 -5.51
CA SER A 93 -2.15 10.46 -5.33
C SER A 93 -2.82 11.46 -6.28
N ARG A 94 -3.68 10.99 -7.18
CA ARG A 94 -4.37 11.86 -8.14
C ARG A 94 -5.71 12.36 -7.59
N PRO A 95 -6.14 13.57 -7.98
CA PRO A 95 -7.45 14.08 -7.63
C PRO A 95 -8.55 13.16 -8.20
N VAL A 96 -9.65 13.05 -7.46
CA VAL A 96 -10.80 12.24 -7.87
C VAL A 96 -11.71 13.02 -8.83
N ASP A 97 -11.81 14.33 -8.62
CA ASP A 97 -12.63 15.24 -9.43
C ASP A 97 -11.74 16.05 -10.38
N PRO A 98 -11.99 16.00 -11.70
CA PRO A 98 -11.26 16.82 -12.66
C PRO A 98 -11.52 18.32 -12.46
N ALA A 99 -12.66 18.71 -11.91
CA ALA A 99 -13.04 20.09 -11.66
C ALA A 99 -12.35 20.69 -10.42
N ASP A 100 -11.95 19.86 -9.44
CA ASP A 100 -11.24 20.28 -8.25
C ASP A 100 -9.93 19.50 -8.05
N ARG A 101 -8.91 19.95 -8.73
CA ARG A 101 -7.57 19.37 -8.66
C ARG A 101 -6.81 19.69 -7.36
N THR A 102 -7.36 20.53 -6.52
CA THR A 102 -6.78 20.92 -5.22
C THR A 102 -7.40 20.16 -4.05
N ALA A 103 -8.49 19.42 -4.28
CA ALA A 103 -9.13 18.60 -3.27
C ALA A 103 -8.14 17.55 -2.71
N PRO A 104 -8.24 17.23 -1.42
CA PRO A 104 -7.40 16.20 -0.81
C PRO A 104 -7.58 14.85 -1.51
N THR A 105 -6.47 14.17 -1.80
CA THR A 105 -6.50 12.80 -2.29
C THR A 105 -6.82 11.82 -1.16
N VAL A 106 -7.11 10.57 -1.50
CA VAL A 106 -7.41 9.51 -0.49
C VAL A 106 -6.23 9.19 0.43
N LEU A 107 -5.02 9.68 0.09
CA LEU A 107 -3.81 9.48 0.89
C LEU A 107 -3.68 10.50 2.02
N VAL A 108 -4.25 11.70 1.87
CA VAL A 108 -4.07 12.79 2.84
C VAL A 108 -4.62 12.39 4.21
N GLY A 109 -3.74 12.36 5.22
CA GLY A 109 -4.09 11.98 6.59
C GLY A 109 -4.40 10.48 6.79
N LYS A 110 -4.34 9.66 5.73
CA LYS A 110 -4.57 8.22 5.84
C LYS A 110 -3.40 7.57 6.58
N LYS A 111 -3.72 6.75 7.56
CA LYS A 111 -2.72 6.02 8.35
C LYS A 111 -2.13 4.86 7.54
N PHE A 112 -0.81 4.80 7.54
CA PHE A 112 -0.05 3.72 6.91
C PHE A 112 0.96 3.12 7.87
N THR A 113 1.17 1.81 7.78
CA THR A 113 2.36 1.16 8.30
C THR A 113 2.91 0.16 7.29
N LEU A 114 4.16 -0.24 7.47
CA LEU A 114 4.92 -1.04 6.51
C LEU A 114 5.58 -2.23 7.20
N THR A 115 5.46 -3.39 6.58
CA THR A 115 6.20 -4.59 6.95
C THR A 115 6.80 -5.20 5.70
N GLY A 116 7.98 -5.78 5.79
CA GLY A 116 8.58 -6.44 4.65
C GLY A 116 9.44 -7.63 5.06
N ALA A 117 9.34 -8.70 4.28
CA ALA A 117 10.21 -9.86 4.36
C ALA A 117 11.11 -9.91 3.13
N GLY A 118 12.40 -10.08 3.34
CA GLY A 118 13.39 -10.06 2.27
C GLY A 118 14.74 -10.61 2.73
N GLY A 119 15.80 -10.36 1.97
CA GLY A 119 17.14 -10.81 2.29
C GLY A 119 17.72 -10.17 3.57
N LYS A 120 19.05 -10.15 3.68
CA LYS A 120 19.77 -9.70 4.90
C LYS A 120 19.37 -8.31 5.42
N LEU A 121 18.98 -7.39 4.54
CA LEU A 121 18.59 -6.03 4.91
C LEU A 121 17.12 -5.92 5.38
N ALA A 122 16.39 -7.03 5.42
CA ALA A 122 15.02 -7.06 5.91
C ALA A 122 14.12 -5.95 5.33
N THR A 123 14.27 -5.68 4.03
CA THR A 123 13.53 -4.64 3.28
C THR A 123 13.70 -3.20 3.80
N ALA A 124 14.80 -2.90 4.48
CA ALA A 124 15.02 -1.57 5.07
C ALA A 124 14.99 -0.44 4.05
N GLY A 125 15.58 -0.64 2.85
CA GLY A 125 15.57 0.35 1.77
C GLY A 125 14.16 0.61 1.25
N CYS A 126 13.40 -0.43 0.98
CA CYS A 126 12.00 -0.33 0.55
C CYS A 126 11.15 0.43 1.58
N ARG A 127 11.22 0.06 2.86
CA ARG A 127 10.44 0.70 3.93
C ARG A 127 10.80 2.17 4.09
N LYS A 128 12.08 2.51 4.04
CA LYS A 128 12.55 3.90 4.08
C LYS A 128 12.01 4.72 2.92
N GLN A 129 12.11 4.21 1.69
CA GLN A 129 11.65 4.92 0.49
C GLN A 129 10.13 5.04 0.44
N LEU A 130 9.37 4.01 0.82
CA LEU A 130 7.91 4.08 0.92
C LEU A 130 7.48 5.10 1.98
N THR A 131 8.15 5.13 3.13
CA THR A 131 7.88 6.11 4.18
C THR A 131 8.05 7.54 3.63
N THR A 132 9.15 7.81 2.93
CA THR A 132 9.41 9.11 2.32
C THR A 132 8.33 9.46 1.29
N LEU A 133 8.00 8.56 0.38
CA LEU A 133 7.00 8.76 -0.66
C LEU A 133 5.62 9.07 -0.06
N LEU A 134 5.15 8.26 0.87
CA LEU A 134 3.85 8.43 1.50
C LEU A 134 3.77 9.72 2.33
N THR A 135 4.86 10.07 3.02
CA THR A 135 4.94 11.31 3.80
C THR A 135 4.86 12.56 2.90
N VAL A 136 5.56 12.55 1.77
CA VAL A 136 5.47 13.65 0.77
C VAL A 136 4.04 13.79 0.24
N LEU A 137 3.32 12.69 0.11
CA LEU A 137 1.92 12.67 -0.30
C LEU A 137 0.93 12.95 0.84
N LYS A 138 1.44 13.40 2.01
CA LYS A 138 0.68 13.81 3.19
C LYS A 138 -0.10 12.68 3.86
N ALA A 139 0.32 11.43 3.69
CA ALA A 139 -0.16 10.33 4.50
C ALA A 139 0.43 10.40 5.92
N ASP A 140 -0.28 9.82 6.89
CA ASP A 140 0.17 9.67 8.27
C ASP A 140 0.87 8.31 8.42
N VAL A 141 2.21 8.29 8.27
CA VAL A 141 2.99 7.06 8.29
C VAL A 141 3.47 6.74 9.70
N MET A 142 3.02 5.61 10.22
CA MET A 142 3.41 5.10 11.54
C MET A 142 4.76 4.38 11.44
N VAL A 143 5.85 5.09 11.70
CA VAL A 143 7.23 4.58 11.56
C VAL A 143 7.56 3.57 12.68
N GLU A 144 7.14 3.82 13.90
CA GLU A 144 7.44 2.97 15.07
C GLU A 144 6.87 1.54 14.96
N GLY A 145 5.79 1.37 14.21
CA GLY A 145 5.17 0.06 13.98
C GLY A 145 5.77 -0.74 12.82
N GLN A 146 6.75 -0.20 12.11
CA GLN A 146 7.34 -0.87 10.95
C GLN A 146 8.22 -2.05 11.36
N THR A 147 8.09 -3.15 10.63
CA THR A 147 8.83 -4.39 10.88
C THR A 147 9.51 -4.89 9.60
N GLY A 148 10.78 -5.23 9.72
CA GLY A 148 11.53 -5.93 8.68
C GLY A 148 11.89 -7.33 9.14
N ILE A 149 11.71 -8.32 8.26
CA ILE A 149 12.01 -9.73 8.52
C ILE A 149 13.12 -10.16 7.56
N ALA A 150 14.28 -10.47 8.11
CA ALA A 150 15.37 -11.04 7.33
C ALA A 150 15.13 -12.53 7.07
N LEU A 151 15.20 -12.90 5.80
CA LEU A 151 15.09 -14.29 5.37
C LEU A 151 16.49 -14.86 5.12
N ASN A 152 16.77 -16.03 5.66
CA ASN A 152 17.97 -16.80 5.33
C ASN A 152 17.72 -17.57 4.04
N LEU A 153 17.99 -16.92 2.91
CA LEU A 153 17.82 -17.46 1.56
C LEU A 153 19.18 -17.83 0.97
#